data_f69977d06813b3e3a0b978df7ac4c417
#
_entry.id   f69977d06813b3e3a0b978df7ac4c417
#
_cell.length_a   1.000
_cell.length_b   1.000
_cell.length_c   1.000
_cell.angle_alpha   90.00
_cell.angle_beta   90.00
_cell.angle_gamma   90.00
#
_symmetry.space_group_name_H-M   'P 1'
#
loop_
_entity.id
_entity.type
_entity.pdbx_description
1 polymer ?
#
loop_
_entity_poly.entity_id
_entity_poly.type
_entity_poly.pdbx_seq_one_letter_code
_entity_poly.pdbx_strand_id
1 'polypeptide(L)'
;MTIKLTSKDDEKRAKIFKALSEVKRIEMIRYLVRHPEHKTCGEVGESLGMDKSNVSYHLKILYEAELIHIYRRGQNKYGQLREDTFNAFLPGFLDSL
;
A
#
# COMPACT_ATOMS: atom_id res chain seq x y z
N MET A 1 -7.17 -28.52 -12.45
CA MET A 1 -8.12 -27.99 -11.48
C MET A 1 -8.46 -26.55 -11.78
N THR A 2 -9.70 -26.22 -11.67
CA THR A 2 -10.14 -24.87 -11.95
C THR A 2 -10.15 -24.05 -10.66
N ILE A 3 -9.45 -22.95 -10.66
CA ILE A 3 -9.53 -22.01 -9.55
C ILE A 3 -10.80 -21.21 -9.76
N LYS A 4 -11.70 -21.32 -8.81
CA LYS A 4 -12.92 -20.54 -8.85
C LYS A 4 -12.59 -19.15 -8.37
N LEU A 5 -12.58 -18.20 -9.30
CA LEU A 5 -12.42 -16.81 -8.96
C LEU A 5 -13.80 -16.26 -8.66
N THR A 6 -13.98 -15.77 -7.45
CA THR A 6 -15.25 -15.18 -7.06
C THR A 6 -15.30 -13.73 -7.49
N SER A 7 -16.50 -13.19 -7.65
CA SER A 7 -16.66 -11.76 -7.93
C SER A 7 -16.03 -10.91 -6.81
N LYS A 8 -16.03 -11.42 -5.60
CA LYS A 8 -15.41 -10.75 -4.46
C LYS A 8 -13.90 -10.61 -4.64
N ASP A 9 -13.24 -11.65 -5.17
CA ASP A 9 -11.81 -11.58 -5.45
C ASP A 9 -11.52 -10.62 -6.59
N ASP A 10 -12.40 -10.57 -7.58
CA ASP A 10 -12.25 -9.62 -8.69
C ASP A 10 -12.45 -8.17 -8.23
N GLU A 11 -13.38 -7.94 -7.32
CA GLU A 11 -13.56 -6.62 -6.72
C GLU A 11 -12.29 -6.18 -5.98
N LYS A 12 -11.67 -7.11 -5.27
CA LYS A 12 -10.43 -6.84 -4.54
C LYS A 12 -9.29 -6.55 -5.51
N ARG A 13 -9.18 -7.34 -6.59
CA ARG A 13 -8.18 -7.10 -7.62
C ARG A 13 -8.36 -5.72 -8.25
N ALA A 14 -9.60 -5.35 -8.56
CA ALA A 14 -9.89 -4.04 -9.14
C ALA A 14 -9.45 -2.90 -8.22
N LYS A 15 -9.68 -3.02 -6.92
CA LYS A 15 -9.22 -2.03 -5.95
C LYS A 15 -7.70 -1.94 -5.91
N ILE A 16 -7.04 -3.09 -5.96
CA ILE A 16 -5.57 -3.15 -5.96
C ILE A 16 -5.01 -2.46 -7.20
N PHE A 17 -5.55 -2.79 -8.39
CA PHE A 17 -5.06 -2.17 -9.62
C PHE A 17 -5.33 -0.68 -9.64
N LYS A 18 -6.49 -0.25 -9.14
CA LYS A 18 -6.79 1.18 -9.04
C LYS A 18 -5.80 1.89 -8.10
N ALA A 19 -5.51 1.27 -6.97
CA ALA A 19 -4.56 1.85 -6.01
C ALA A 19 -3.17 1.98 -6.62
N LEU A 20 -2.77 1.03 -7.45
CA LEU A 20 -1.44 1.03 -8.07
C LEU A 20 -1.41 1.73 -9.43
N SER A 21 -2.49 2.34 -9.86
CA SER A 21 -2.55 3.05 -11.13
C SER A 21 -1.99 4.47 -11.07
N GLU A 22 -1.48 4.87 -9.92
CA GLU A 22 -0.93 6.21 -9.70
C GLU A 22 0.53 6.10 -9.32
N VAL A 23 1.40 6.82 -10.05
CA VAL A 23 2.85 6.77 -9.83
C VAL A 23 3.23 7.05 -8.38
N LYS A 24 2.61 8.06 -7.77
CA LYS A 24 2.91 8.41 -6.38
C LYS A 24 2.65 7.26 -5.43
N ARG A 25 1.60 6.51 -5.65
CA ARG A 25 1.28 5.37 -4.79
C ARG A 25 2.27 4.22 -4.97
N ILE A 26 2.74 4.02 -6.21
CA ILE A 26 3.81 3.04 -6.45
C ILE A 26 5.09 3.47 -5.73
N GLU A 27 5.42 4.76 -5.77
CA GLU A 27 6.57 5.29 -5.04
C GLU A 27 6.45 5.05 -3.53
N MET A 28 5.25 5.21 -2.99
CA MET A 28 5.00 4.97 -1.56
C MET A 28 5.20 3.50 -1.21
N ILE A 29 4.73 2.60 -2.04
CA ILE A 29 4.94 1.16 -1.82
C ILE A 29 6.44 0.85 -1.91
N ARG A 30 7.14 1.38 -2.91
CA ARG A 30 8.59 1.18 -3.04
C ARG A 30 9.32 1.68 -1.78
N TYR A 31 8.91 2.83 -1.27
CA TYR A 31 9.51 3.37 -0.05
C TYR A 31 9.33 2.40 1.12
N LEU A 32 8.13 1.86 1.29
CA LEU A 32 7.85 0.93 2.38
C LEU A 32 8.59 -0.40 2.22
N VAL A 33 8.79 -0.86 0.98
CA VAL A 33 9.60 -2.05 0.72
C VAL A 33 11.04 -1.84 1.17
N ARG A 34 11.58 -0.65 0.90
CA ARG A 34 12.98 -0.33 1.22
C ARG A 34 13.20 0.07 2.68
N HIS A 35 12.13 0.34 3.41
CA HIS A 35 12.18 0.75 4.81
C HIS A 35 11.25 -0.17 5.63
N PRO A 36 11.71 -1.42 5.89
CA PRO A 36 10.89 -2.37 6.65
C PRO A 36 10.68 -1.98 8.11
N GLU A 37 11.54 -1.08 8.64
CA GLU A 37 11.32 -0.51 9.96
C GLU A 37 10.07 0.36 9.94
N HIS A 38 9.45 0.51 11.11
CA HIS A 38 8.20 1.27 11.22
C HIS A 38 8.41 2.74 10.89
N LYS A 39 7.73 3.22 9.84
CA LYS A 39 7.80 4.62 9.41
C LYS A 39 6.47 5.31 9.66
N THR A 40 6.52 6.52 10.20
CA THR A 40 5.31 7.31 10.37
C THR A 40 4.79 7.76 9.01
N CYS A 41 3.49 8.02 8.94
CA CYS A 41 2.89 8.54 7.72
C CYS A 41 3.53 9.86 7.31
N GLY A 42 3.91 10.69 8.30
CA GLY A 42 4.63 11.93 8.03
C GLY A 42 5.99 11.71 7.39
N GLU A 43 6.74 10.72 7.89
CA GLU A 43 8.05 10.39 7.32
C GLU A 43 7.94 9.91 5.88
N VAL A 44 6.92 9.11 5.57
CA VAL A 44 6.68 8.66 4.20
C VAL A 44 6.46 9.85 3.28
N GLY A 45 5.59 10.77 3.68
CA GLY A 45 5.29 11.95 2.88
C GLY A 45 6.48 12.86 2.71
N GLU A 46 7.21 13.12 3.80
CA GLU A 46 8.38 13.97 3.77
C GLU A 46 9.44 13.41 2.82
N SER A 47 9.68 12.10 2.87
CA SER A 47 10.66 11.46 2.00
C SER A 47 10.31 11.57 0.53
N LEU A 48 9.02 11.66 0.20
CA LEU A 48 8.56 11.74 -1.18
C LEU A 48 8.18 13.15 -1.61
N GLY A 49 8.47 14.14 -0.76
CA GLY A 49 8.17 15.54 -1.07
C GLY A 49 6.68 15.83 -1.18
N MET A 50 5.87 15.12 -0.42
CA MET A 50 4.42 15.26 -0.46
C MET A 50 3.92 16.05 0.74
N ASP A 51 2.90 16.88 0.52
CA ASP A 51 2.27 17.56 1.64
C ASP A 51 1.36 16.60 2.42
N LYS A 52 0.94 17.04 3.60
CA LYS A 52 0.21 16.22 4.54
C LYS A 52 -1.12 15.71 4.00
N SER A 53 -1.86 16.54 3.29
CA SER A 53 -3.17 16.14 2.76
C SER A 53 -3.03 15.13 1.62
N ASN A 54 -2.02 15.30 0.76
CA ASN A 54 -1.76 14.35 -0.33
C ASN A 54 -1.32 12.99 0.21
N VAL A 55 -0.46 12.99 1.23
CA VAL A 55 -0.04 11.73 1.86
C VAL A 55 -1.25 11.00 2.41
N SER A 56 -2.09 11.68 3.17
CA SER A 56 -3.28 11.07 3.77
C SER A 56 -4.22 10.50 2.72
N TYR A 57 -4.42 11.23 1.63
CA TYR A 57 -5.27 10.79 0.52
C TYR A 57 -4.75 9.49 -0.10
N HIS A 58 -3.48 9.47 -0.45
CA HIS A 58 -2.88 8.29 -1.10
C HIS A 58 -2.79 7.09 -0.15
N LEU A 59 -2.42 7.33 1.10
CA LEU A 59 -2.35 6.24 2.08
C LEU A 59 -3.72 5.62 2.32
N LYS A 60 -4.77 6.42 2.33
CA LYS A 60 -6.13 5.92 2.50
C LYS A 60 -6.51 4.96 1.36
N ILE A 61 -6.17 5.32 0.12
CA ILE A 61 -6.46 4.47 -1.04
C ILE A 61 -5.71 3.14 -0.93
N LEU A 62 -4.42 3.19 -0.56
CA LEU A 62 -3.62 1.99 -0.38
C LEU A 62 -4.16 1.13 0.76
N TYR A 63 -4.59 1.75 1.84
CA TYR A 63 -5.16 1.07 2.99
C TYR A 63 -6.48 0.37 2.62
N GLU A 64 -7.35 1.05 1.90
CA GLU A 64 -8.64 0.48 1.49
C GLU A 64 -8.46 -0.68 0.51
N ALA A 65 -7.39 -0.69 -0.24
CA ALA A 65 -7.03 -1.82 -1.12
C ALA A 65 -6.32 -2.95 -0.35
N GLU A 66 -6.13 -2.79 0.95
CA GLU A 66 -5.47 -3.76 1.82
C GLU A 66 -4.01 -4.00 1.45
N LEU A 67 -3.36 -2.99 0.85
CA LEU A 67 -1.95 -3.07 0.49
C LEU A 67 -1.03 -2.65 1.63
N ILE A 68 -1.57 -1.88 2.58
CA ILE A 68 -0.84 -1.43 3.77
C ILE A 68 -1.75 -1.51 4.99
N HIS A 69 -1.10 -1.61 6.15
CA HIS A 69 -1.73 -1.35 7.44
C HIS A 69 -1.47 0.10 7.81
N ILE A 70 -2.42 0.71 8.50
CA ILE A 70 -2.22 2.00 9.15
C ILE A 70 -2.61 1.80 10.61
N TYR A 71 -1.71 2.12 11.52
CA TYR A 71 -1.97 1.94 12.94
C TYR A 71 -1.40 3.11 13.73
N ARG A 72 -1.94 3.31 14.93
CA ARG A 72 -1.48 4.36 15.83
C ARG A 72 -0.63 3.76 16.94
N ARG A 73 0.40 4.48 17.30
CA ARG A 73 1.19 4.17 18.49
C ARG A 73 1.50 5.53 19.14
N GLY A 74 0.87 5.80 20.30
CA GLY A 74 0.92 7.12 20.91
C GLY A 74 0.22 8.13 20.01
N GLN A 75 0.90 9.21 19.70
CA GLN A 75 0.36 10.28 18.87
C GLN A 75 0.70 10.10 17.38
N ASN A 76 1.45 9.08 17.05
CA ASN A 76 1.94 8.88 15.69
C ASN A 76 1.13 7.82 14.96
N LYS A 77 0.90 8.07 13.67
CA LYS A 77 0.34 7.08 12.74
C LYS A 77 1.48 6.48 11.94
N TYR A 78 1.45 5.16 11.79
CA TYR A 78 2.47 4.41 11.07
C TYR A 78 1.84 3.69 9.88
N GLY A 79 2.59 3.62 8.80
CA GLY A 79 2.22 2.81 7.64
C GLY A 79 3.13 1.60 7.55
N GLN A 80 2.55 0.45 7.24
CA GLN A 80 3.30 -0.79 7.11
C GLN A 80 2.78 -1.59 5.92
N LEU A 81 3.70 -2.12 5.12
CA LEU A 81 3.37 -2.92 3.96
C LEU A 81 2.66 -4.20 4.36
N ARG A 82 1.65 -4.60 3.58
CA ARG A 82 1.00 -5.89 3.75
C ARG A 82 1.53 -6.86 2.69
N GLU A 83 2.62 -7.52 3.00
CA GLU A 83 3.23 -8.48 2.09
C GLU A 83 2.30 -9.64 1.76
N ASP A 84 1.44 -10.03 2.70
CA ASP A 84 0.48 -11.10 2.49
C ASP A 84 -0.46 -10.81 1.32
N THR A 85 -0.98 -9.58 1.22
CA THR A 85 -1.86 -9.20 0.12
C THR A 85 -1.11 -9.23 -1.21
N PHE A 86 0.10 -8.65 -1.23
CA PHE A 86 0.92 -8.65 -2.45
C PHE A 86 1.25 -10.06 -2.90
N ASN A 87 1.63 -10.93 -1.97
CA ASN A 87 1.97 -12.31 -2.32
C ASN A 87 0.76 -13.10 -2.82
N ALA A 88 -0.41 -12.80 -2.30
CA ALA A 88 -1.63 -13.49 -2.71
C ALA A 88 -2.14 -13.05 -4.08
N PHE A 89 -2.08 -11.73 -4.37
CA PHE A 89 -2.69 -11.16 -5.57
C PHE A 89 -1.70 -10.75 -6.65
N LEU A 90 -0.48 -10.38 -6.28
CA LEU A 90 0.54 -9.88 -7.20
C LEU A 90 1.91 -10.50 -6.87
N PRO A 91 2.02 -11.84 -6.93
CA PRO A 91 3.29 -12.48 -6.58
C PRO A 91 4.42 -11.98 -7.47
N GLY A 92 5.55 -11.65 -6.86
CA GLY A 92 6.72 -11.14 -7.56
C GLY A 92 6.73 -9.64 -7.82
N PHE A 93 5.61 -8.96 -7.62
CA PHE A 93 5.53 -7.52 -7.90
C PHE A 93 6.49 -6.71 -7.03
N LEU A 94 6.55 -7.00 -5.73
CA LEU A 94 7.41 -6.24 -4.82
C LEU A 94 8.88 -6.37 -5.19
N ASP A 95 9.28 -7.50 -5.74
CA ASP A 95 10.66 -7.71 -6.16
C ASP A 95 11.02 -6.85 -7.38
N SER A 96 10.03 -6.36 -8.12
CA SER A 96 10.25 -5.50 -9.26
C SER A 96 10.47 -4.04 -8.88
N LEU A 97 10.24 -3.71 -7.63
CA LEU A 97 10.38 -2.34 -7.12
C LEU A 97 11.79 -2.12 -6.53
#